data_82c66be10c365693e24978a0a39cf7ba
#
_entry.id   82c66be10c365693e24978a0a39cf7ba
#
_cell.length_a   1.000
_cell.length_b   1.000
_cell.length_c   1.000
_cell.angle_alpha   90.00
_cell.angle_beta   90.00
_cell.angle_gamma   90.00
#
_symmetry.space_group_name_H-M   'P 1'
#
loop_
_entity.id
_entity.type
_entity.pdbx_description
1 polymer ?
#
loop_
_entity_poly.entity_id
_entity_poly.type
_entity_poly.pdbx_seq_one_letter_code
_entity_poly.pdbx_strand_id
1 'polypeptide(L)' 'MRITDLESGTAYAVRQSFTDDRGVLVLPGDRLTYERHRAVPVTGAFEVVFREETLTLHEDRQSDVVEHAERFLEPA' A
#
# COMPACT_ATOMS: atom_id res chain seq x y z
N MET A 1 -8.92 7.63 -3.88
CA MET A 1 -7.74 7.32 -4.70
C MET A 1 -7.31 5.88 -4.46
N ARG A 2 -7.21 5.11 -5.49
CA ARG A 2 -6.72 3.74 -5.35
C ARG A 2 -5.22 3.75 -5.07
N ILE A 3 -4.76 2.75 -4.31
CA ILE A 3 -3.33 2.66 -3.98
C ILE A 3 -2.46 2.47 -5.23
N THR A 4 -3.03 1.92 -6.29
CA THR A 4 -2.31 1.75 -7.56
C THR A 4 -2.15 3.06 -8.34
N ASP A 5 -2.79 4.14 -7.88
CA ASP A 5 -2.67 5.47 -8.50
C ASP A 5 -1.54 6.30 -7.88
N LEU A 6 -0.82 5.75 -6.92
CA LEU A 6 0.34 6.42 -6.34
C LEU A 6 1.40 6.67 -7.41
N GLU A 7 2.18 7.72 -7.23
CA GLU A 7 3.17 8.12 -8.22
C GLU A 7 4.50 7.40 -7.98
N SER A 8 5.00 6.72 -9.01
CA SER A 8 6.29 6.02 -8.95
C SER A 8 7.42 6.99 -8.60
N GLY A 9 8.28 6.58 -7.69
CA GLY A 9 9.41 7.38 -7.24
C GLY A 9 9.07 8.38 -6.15
N THR A 10 7.80 8.53 -5.80
CA THR A 10 7.36 9.47 -4.76
C THR A 10 7.37 8.77 -3.40
N ALA A 11 7.94 9.45 -2.40
CA ALA A 11 7.92 8.99 -1.03
C ALA A 11 6.61 9.42 -0.35
N TYR A 12 6.02 8.50 0.39
CA TYR A 12 4.81 8.75 1.16
C TYR A 12 5.06 8.46 2.63
N ALA A 13 4.45 9.25 3.50
CA ALA A 13 4.45 8.98 4.94
C ALA A 13 3.14 8.29 5.30
N VAL A 14 3.22 7.31 6.19
CA VAL A 14 2.03 6.63 6.70
C VAL A 14 1.33 7.55 7.70
N ARG A 15 0.04 7.83 7.46
CA ARG A 15 -0.80 8.66 8.33
C ARG A 15 -1.56 7.82 9.34
N GLN A 16 -2.04 6.68 8.90
CA GLN A 16 -2.86 5.76 9.70
C GLN A 16 -2.32 4.37 9.52
N SER A 17 -2.16 3.65 10.61
CA SER A 17 -1.65 2.28 10.56
C SER A 17 -2.59 1.37 9.79
N PHE A 18 -2.01 0.39 9.12
CA PHE A 18 -2.78 -0.69 8.51
C PHE A 18 -1.91 -1.94 8.42
N THR A 19 -2.57 -3.07 8.21
CA THR A 19 -1.91 -4.36 8.09
C THR A 19 -2.19 -4.91 6.70
N ASP A 20 -1.17 -5.45 6.04
CA ASP A 20 -1.35 -6.08 4.74
C ASP A 20 -1.96 -7.49 4.90
N ASP A 21 -2.17 -8.18 3.78
CA ASP A 21 -2.83 -9.49 3.77
C ASP A 21 -1.97 -10.59 4.39
N ARG A 22 -0.68 -10.36 4.54
CA ARG A 22 0.24 -11.31 5.18
C ARG A 22 0.52 -10.97 6.65
N GLY A 23 -0.11 -9.92 7.17
CA GLY A 23 0.08 -9.51 8.56
C GLY A 23 1.23 -8.52 8.78
N VAL A 24 1.78 -7.95 7.72
CA VAL A 24 2.80 -6.90 7.84
C VAL A 24 2.12 -5.62 8.30
N LEU A 25 2.54 -5.11 9.46
CA LEU A 25 2.00 -3.88 10.03
C LEU A 25 2.84 -2.68 9.63
N VAL A 26 2.20 -1.64 9.10
CA VAL A 26 2.85 -0.35 8.89
C VAL A 26 2.27 0.66 9.86
N LEU A 27 3.11 1.55 10.36
CA LEU A 27 2.78 2.46 11.46
C LEU A 27 2.89 3.92 11.03
N PRO A 28 2.12 4.82 11.65
CA PRO A 28 2.25 6.25 11.39
C PRO A 28 3.70 6.71 11.54
N GLY A 29 4.15 7.49 10.57
CA GLY A 29 5.53 7.95 10.53
C GLY A 29 6.46 7.09 9.68
N ASP A 30 6.05 5.87 9.34
CA ASP A 30 6.81 5.05 8.40
C ASP A 30 6.83 5.72 7.03
N ARG A 31 7.93 5.52 6.30
CA ARG A 31 8.11 6.07 4.96
C ARG A 31 8.10 4.96 3.94
N LEU A 32 7.28 5.12 2.90
CA LEU A 32 7.16 4.15 1.82
C LEU A 32 7.30 4.89 0.49
N THR A 33 8.30 4.51 -0.30
CA THR A 33 8.52 5.08 -1.63
C THR A 33 7.93 4.16 -2.66
N TYR A 34 6.87 4.61 -3.32
CA TYR A 34 6.14 3.77 -4.27
C TYR A 34 6.96 3.52 -5.53
N GLU A 35 7.00 2.28 -5.99
CA GLU A 35 7.64 1.90 -7.23
C GLU A 35 6.66 1.37 -8.26
N ARG A 36 5.92 0.33 -7.92
CA ARG A 36 4.96 -0.29 -8.83
C ARG A 36 4.03 -1.23 -8.07
N HIS A 37 3.08 -1.78 -8.78
CA HIS A 37 2.26 -2.89 -8.29
C HIS A 37 2.31 -4.03 -9.31
N ARG A 38 2.00 -5.24 -8.86
CA ARG A 38 1.98 -6.41 -9.73
C ARG A 38 0.96 -7.44 -9.24
N ALA A 39 0.39 -8.18 -10.19
CA ALA A 39 -0.54 -9.26 -9.87
C ALA A 39 0.19 -10.43 -9.21
N VAL A 40 -0.52 -11.15 -8.36
CA VAL A 40 -0.07 -12.42 -7.79
C VAL A 40 -1.09 -13.49 -8.15
N PRO A 41 -0.71 -14.80 -8.14
CA PRO A 41 -1.62 -15.87 -8.53
C PRO A 41 -2.64 -16.21 -7.42
N VAL A 42 -3.21 -15.18 -6.80
CA VAL A 42 -4.27 -15.30 -5.78
C VAL A 42 -5.39 -14.36 -6.18
N THR A 43 -6.60 -14.87 -6.32
CA THR A 43 -7.75 -14.09 -6.74
C THR A 43 -7.97 -12.89 -5.82
N GLY A 44 -7.99 -11.69 -6.40
CA GLY A 44 -8.23 -10.45 -5.68
C GLY A 44 -7.03 -9.87 -4.95
N ALA A 45 -5.88 -10.53 -4.99
CA ALA A 45 -4.67 -10.05 -4.34
C ALA A 45 -3.68 -9.47 -5.35
N PHE A 46 -2.87 -8.54 -4.89
CA PHE A 46 -1.77 -7.98 -5.67
C PHE A 46 -0.68 -7.46 -4.72
N GLU A 47 0.52 -7.30 -5.25
CA GLU A 47 1.63 -6.74 -4.48
C GLU A 47 1.82 -5.27 -4.83
N VAL A 48 2.03 -4.46 -3.80
CA VAL A 48 2.43 -3.07 -3.94
C VAL A 48 3.89 -2.99 -3.53
N VAL A 49 4.74 -2.67 -4.50
CA VAL A 49 6.19 -2.66 -4.29
C VAL A 49 6.63 -1.26 -3.91
N PHE A 50 7.01 -1.10 -2.65
CA PHE A 50 7.69 0.10 -2.17
C PHE A 50 9.17 -0.21 -2.07
N ARG A 51 10.00 0.83 -2.18
CA ARG A 51 11.46 0.65 -2.07
C ARG A 51 11.86 0.00 -0.75
N GLU A 52 11.17 0.37 0.31
CA GLU A 52 11.46 -0.09 1.68
C GLU A 52 10.87 -1.46 1.97
N GLU A 53 9.75 -1.79 1.34
CA GLU A 53 9.02 -3.00 1.65
C GLU A 53 7.98 -3.31 0.57
N THR A 54 7.70 -4.59 0.35
CA THR A 54 6.61 -5.03 -0.53
C THR A 54 5.44 -5.47 0.33
N LEU A 55 4.27 -4.90 0.06
CA LEU A 55 3.04 -5.24 0.76
C LEU A 55 2.13 -6.03 -0.16
N THR A 56 1.45 -7.04 0.38
CA THR A 56 0.42 -7.79 -0.33
C THR A 56 -0.94 -7.27 0.12
N LEU A 57 -1.76 -6.81 -0.81
CA LEU A 57 -3.09 -6.30 -0.51
C LEU A 57 -4.14 -7.12 -1.25
N HIS A 58 -5.31 -7.26 -0.61
CA HIS A 58 -6.45 -7.94 -1.20
C HIS A 58 -7.58 -6.95 -1.42
N GLU A 59 -8.20 -6.99 -2.60
CA GLU A 59 -9.26 -6.07 -2.99
C GLU A 59 -10.40 -6.01 -1.98
N ASP A 60 -10.74 -7.15 -1.36
CA ASP A 60 -11.84 -7.22 -0.39
C ASP A 60 -11.36 -7.04 1.04
N ARG A 61 -10.28 -7.73 1.44
CA ARG A 61 -9.82 -7.74 2.83
C ARG A 61 -9.16 -6.43 3.25
N GLN A 62 -8.49 -5.76 2.34
CA GLN A 62 -7.89 -4.44 2.58
C GLN A 62 -8.54 -3.36 1.71
N SER A 63 -9.85 -3.46 1.51
CA SER A 63 -10.58 -2.56 0.61
C SER A 63 -10.39 -1.09 0.97
N ASP A 64 -10.32 -0.75 2.25
CA ASP A 64 -10.13 0.64 2.68
C ASP A 64 -8.80 1.20 2.18
N VAL A 65 -7.71 0.45 2.36
CA VAL A 65 -6.39 0.87 1.89
C VAL A 65 -6.35 0.93 0.37
N VAL A 66 -6.93 -0.10 -0.29
CA VAL A 66 -6.92 -0.20 -1.74
C VAL A 66 -7.69 0.94 -2.39
N GLU A 67 -8.89 1.24 -1.89
CA GLU A 67 -9.79 2.22 -2.50
C GLU A 67 -9.54 3.65 -2.04
N HIS A 68 -9.02 3.82 -0.83
CA HIS A 68 -8.87 5.12 -0.17
C HIS A 68 -7.46 5.30 0.39
N ALA A 69 -6.46 5.15 -0.47
CA ALA A 69 -5.05 5.24 -0.07
C ALA A 69 -4.72 6.58 0.60
N GLU A 70 -5.42 7.66 0.22
CA GLU A 70 -5.20 8.99 0.77
C GLU A 70 -5.51 9.08 2.28
N ARG A 71 -6.27 8.14 2.81
CA ARG A 71 -6.56 8.09 4.25
C ARG A 71 -5.40 7.52 5.05
N PHE A 72 -4.53 6.77 4.38
CA PHE A 72 -3.45 6.02 5.01
C PHE A 72 -2.08 6.58 4.68
N LEU A 73 -1.93 7.20 3.52
CA LEU A 73 -0.66 7.69 3.01
C LEU A 73 -0.80 9.14 2.56
N GLU A 74 0.26 9.92 2.79
CA GLU A 74 0.35 11.28 2.29
C GLU A 74 1.76 11.52 1.74
N PRO A 75 1.94 12.45 0.78
CA PRO A 75 3.29 12.77 0.30
C PRO A 75 4.18 13.19 1.47
N ALA A 76 5.37 12.63 1.48
CA ALA A 76 6.33 12.90 2.55
C ALA A 76 6.99 14.27 2.37
#